data_b4e6f0c8a4e884bb9d39a74c1962fabe
#
_entry.id   b4e6f0c8a4e884bb9d39a74c1962fabe
#
_cell.length_a   1.000
_cell.length_b   1.000
_cell.length_c   1.000
_cell.angle_alpha   90.00
_cell.angle_beta   90.00
_cell.angle_gamma   90.00
#
_symmetry.space_group_name_H-M   'P 1'
#
loop_
_entity.id
_entity.type
_entity.pdbx_description
1 polymer ?
#
loop_
_entity_poly.entity_id
_entity_poly.type
_entity_poly.pdbx_seq_one_letter_code
_entity_poly.pdbx_strand_id
1 'polypeptide(L)'
;RIPPEAVIVNGQSGDYIAGNHIPPSLCAATGDMTEEARWAQITDALMNKHYDLWKILRTPENESKIARLLREEMEAEGGGLGKPENDFALYEMSECLNRQIKYVVAGQRSYEWHGYDWRLPLWDNDFLDFWTAAPLAAKAGRRLFRETFAECNWGGVWGGEWEFPQSVTPTWLRSVRLAAKVMHAPLGRARWHRFEKRYFDWAMDE
;
A
#
# COMPACT_ATOMS: atom_id res chain seq x y z
N ARG A 1 18.11 20.71 15.18
CA ARG A 1 18.31 19.55 16.07
C ARG A 1 16.99 19.32 16.80
N ILE A 2 16.48 18.09 16.84
CA ILE A 2 15.26 17.74 17.57
C ILE A 2 15.61 17.69 19.07
N PRO A 3 14.82 18.32 19.96
CA PRO A 3 15.03 18.22 21.40
C PRO A 3 14.95 16.77 21.88
N PRO A 4 15.74 16.37 22.90
CA PRO A 4 15.74 14.98 23.39
C PRO A 4 14.39 14.52 23.97
N GLU A 5 13.61 15.46 24.49
CA GLU A 5 12.27 15.22 25.07
C GLU A 5 11.15 15.22 24.04
N ALA A 6 11.46 15.37 22.76
CA ALA A 6 10.45 15.40 21.71
C ALA A 6 9.77 14.03 21.54
N VAL A 7 8.46 14.06 21.35
CA VAL A 7 7.67 12.89 20.96
C VAL A 7 7.41 12.96 19.45
N ILE A 8 7.77 11.91 18.72
CA ILE A 8 7.53 11.80 17.29
C ILE A 8 6.10 11.33 17.08
N VAL A 9 5.27 12.15 16.45
CA VAL A 9 3.90 11.78 16.08
C VAL A 9 3.90 11.48 14.58
N ASN A 10 3.53 10.26 14.22
CA ASN A 10 3.61 9.77 12.86
C ASN A 10 2.24 9.36 12.32
N GLY A 11 1.92 9.76 11.08
CA GLY A 11 0.67 9.44 10.39
C GLY A 11 0.70 8.11 9.63
N GLN A 12 1.61 7.20 9.95
CA GLN A 12 1.73 5.91 9.28
C GLN A 12 0.44 5.10 9.29
N SER A 13 0.23 4.34 8.24
CA SER A 13 -0.92 3.46 8.01
C SER A 13 -2.25 4.17 7.71
N GLY A 14 -2.32 5.50 7.72
CA GLY A 14 -3.57 6.21 7.43
C GLY A 14 -4.11 5.95 6.04
N ASP A 15 -3.25 5.80 5.06
CA ASP A 15 -3.58 5.41 3.69
C ASP A 15 -4.14 3.98 3.61
N TYR A 16 -3.50 3.04 4.31
CA TYR A 16 -3.96 1.66 4.41
C TYR A 16 -5.35 1.60 5.07
N ILE A 17 -5.51 2.16 6.25
CA ILE A 17 -6.74 2.13 7.04
C ILE A 17 -7.90 2.75 6.26
N ALA A 18 -7.66 3.84 5.53
CA ALA A 18 -8.67 4.50 4.69
C ALA A 18 -8.98 3.76 3.37
N GLY A 19 -8.38 2.60 3.11
CA GLY A 19 -8.68 1.73 1.97
C GLY A 19 -7.87 2.02 0.69
N ASN A 20 -6.79 2.82 0.77
CA ASN A 20 -5.94 3.08 -0.40
C ASN A 20 -5.23 1.84 -0.95
N HIS A 21 -5.09 0.83 -0.11
CA HIS A 21 -4.41 -0.41 -0.47
C HIS A 21 -5.30 -1.43 -1.17
N ILE A 22 -6.63 -1.26 -1.10
CA ILE A 22 -7.57 -2.20 -1.72
C ILE A 22 -7.42 -2.10 -3.25
N PRO A 23 -7.03 -3.19 -3.93
CA PRO A 23 -6.82 -3.15 -5.37
C PRO A 23 -8.17 -3.13 -6.11
N PRO A 24 -8.23 -2.50 -7.31
CA PRO A 24 -9.45 -2.45 -8.10
C PRO A 24 -10.07 -3.82 -8.40
N SER A 25 -9.25 -4.87 -8.49
CA SER A 25 -9.72 -6.24 -8.70
C SER A 25 -10.64 -6.74 -7.58
N LEU A 26 -10.44 -6.28 -6.34
CA LEU A 26 -11.28 -6.64 -5.20
C LEU A 26 -12.44 -5.65 -4.97
N CYS A 27 -12.54 -4.59 -5.78
CA CYS A 27 -13.67 -3.66 -5.76
C CYS A 27 -14.79 -4.06 -6.73
N ALA A 28 -14.56 -5.03 -7.61
CA ALA A 28 -15.56 -5.54 -8.56
C ALA A 28 -16.41 -6.63 -7.91
N ALA A 29 -17.68 -6.73 -8.34
CA ALA A 29 -18.57 -7.80 -7.86
C ALA A 29 -18.05 -9.17 -8.29
N THR A 30 -17.94 -10.11 -7.34
CA THR A 30 -17.43 -11.48 -7.55
C THR A 30 -18.55 -12.53 -7.47
N GLY A 31 -19.81 -12.14 -7.73
CA GLY A 31 -21.01 -12.90 -7.40
C GLY A 31 -21.08 -14.36 -7.91
N ASP A 32 -20.44 -14.66 -9.04
CA ASP A 32 -20.49 -15.98 -9.69
C ASP A 32 -19.16 -16.77 -9.55
N MET A 33 -18.23 -16.32 -8.72
CA MET A 33 -16.94 -16.99 -8.56
C MET A 33 -17.02 -18.14 -7.57
N THR A 34 -16.31 -19.25 -7.85
CA THR A 34 -16.12 -20.32 -6.87
C THR A 34 -15.25 -19.85 -5.71
N GLU A 35 -15.31 -20.55 -4.56
CA GLU A 35 -14.47 -20.22 -3.40
C GLU A 35 -12.97 -20.24 -3.73
N GLU A 36 -12.52 -21.22 -4.51
CA GLU A 36 -11.13 -21.32 -4.96
C GLU A 36 -10.73 -20.14 -5.82
N ALA A 37 -11.62 -19.69 -6.72
CA ALA A 37 -11.35 -18.52 -7.55
C ALA A 37 -11.29 -17.22 -6.72
N ARG A 38 -12.13 -17.09 -5.69
CA ARG A 38 -12.09 -15.95 -4.76
C ARG A 38 -10.79 -15.94 -3.94
N TRP A 39 -10.39 -17.09 -3.38
CA TRP A 39 -9.09 -17.22 -2.71
C TRP A 39 -7.92 -16.90 -3.62
N ALA A 40 -7.94 -17.42 -4.87
CA ALA A 40 -6.92 -17.10 -5.86
C ALA A 40 -6.85 -15.59 -6.12
N GLN A 41 -7.99 -14.92 -6.29
CA GLN A 41 -8.02 -13.47 -6.51
C GLN A 41 -7.41 -12.67 -5.35
N ILE A 42 -7.71 -13.03 -4.10
CA ILE A 42 -7.15 -12.38 -2.91
C ILE A 42 -5.63 -12.60 -2.83
N THR A 43 -5.19 -13.84 -2.95
CA THR A 43 -3.77 -14.19 -2.83
C THR A 43 -2.94 -13.66 -4.00
N ASP A 44 -3.47 -13.64 -5.21
CA ASP A 44 -2.82 -13.03 -6.37
C ASP A 44 -2.66 -11.52 -6.20
N ALA A 45 -3.67 -10.85 -5.66
CA ALA A 45 -3.58 -9.42 -5.35
C ALA A 45 -2.47 -9.12 -4.34
N LEU A 46 -2.36 -9.93 -3.28
CA LEU A 46 -1.29 -9.83 -2.28
C LEU A 46 0.10 -10.10 -2.90
N MET A 47 0.21 -11.17 -3.69
CA MET A 47 1.47 -11.52 -4.36
C MET A 47 1.90 -10.45 -5.37
N ASN A 48 0.98 -9.91 -6.14
CA ASN A 48 1.29 -8.85 -7.11
C ASN A 48 1.78 -7.58 -6.43
N LYS A 49 1.28 -7.26 -5.25
CA LYS A 49 1.71 -6.09 -4.49
C LYS A 49 3.05 -6.30 -3.77
N HIS A 50 3.24 -7.43 -3.12
CA HIS A 50 4.35 -7.62 -2.19
C HIS A 50 5.52 -8.41 -2.76
N TYR A 51 5.29 -9.24 -3.78
CA TYR A 51 6.32 -10.11 -4.38
C TYR A 51 6.71 -9.70 -5.79
N ASP A 52 6.26 -8.56 -6.29
CA ASP A 52 6.55 -8.11 -7.66
C ASP A 52 8.06 -7.90 -7.91
N LEU A 53 8.81 -7.45 -6.89
CA LEU A 53 10.27 -7.31 -6.97
C LEU A 53 11.01 -8.67 -7.06
N TRP A 54 10.35 -9.76 -6.73
CA TRP A 54 10.89 -11.12 -6.68
C TRP A 54 10.48 -11.95 -7.90
N LYS A 55 10.27 -11.31 -9.04
CA LYS A 55 9.75 -11.93 -10.27
C LYS A 55 10.45 -13.23 -10.66
N ILE A 56 11.77 -13.31 -10.46
CA ILE A 56 12.54 -14.52 -10.76
C ILE A 56 12.20 -15.71 -9.86
N LEU A 57 11.59 -15.47 -8.70
CA LEU A 57 11.18 -16.49 -7.73
C LEU A 57 9.68 -16.82 -7.85
N ARG A 58 8.94 -16.12 -8.71
CA ARG A 58 7.53 -16.38 -8.99
C ARG A 58 7.38 -17.55 -9.96
N THR A 59 7.68 -18.73 -9.47
CA THR A 59 7.38 -19.98 -10.17
C THR A 59 6.02 -20.51 -9.75
N PRO A 60 5.32 -21.31 -10.57
CA PRO A 60 4.01 -21.89 -10.20
C PRO A 60 4.05 -22.62 -8.84
N GLU A 61 5.14 -23.30 -8.54
CA GLU A 61 5.33 -23.99 -7.26
C GLU A 61 5.40 -22.99 -6.08
N ASN A 62 6.20 -21.94 -6.20
CA ASN A 62 6.34 -20.92 -5.17
C ASN A 62 5.04 -20.14 -4.99
N GLU A 63 4.37 -19.77 -6.07
CA GLU A 63 3.08 -19.07 -6.01
C GLU A 63 2.02 -19.92 -5.30
N SER A 64 1.89 -21.20 -5.65
CA SER A 64 0.97 -22.11 -4.98
C SER A 64 1.28 -22.26 -3.49
N LYS A 65 2.56 -22.36 -3.15
CA LYS A 65 2.99 -22.45 -1.74
C LYS A 65 2.69 -21.17 -0.97
N ILE A 66 2.97 -20.00 -1.54
CA ILE A 66 2.71 -18.71 -0.91
C ILE A 66 1.20 -18.48 -0.75
N ALA A 67 0.41 -18.76 -1.78
CA ALA A 67 -1.05 -18.65 -1.72
C ALA A 67 -1.64 -19.50 -0.59
N ARG A 68 -1.17 -20.76 -0.47
CA ARG A 68 -1.59 -21.64 0.63
C ARG A 68 -1.21 -21.09 2.00
N LEU A 69 0.03 -20.61 2.18
CA LEU A 69 0.48 -20.06 3.46
C LEU A 69 -0.29 -18.78 3.85
N LEU A 70 -0.57 -17.91 2.89
CA LEU A 70 -1.38 -16.71 3.13
C LEU A 70 -2.81 -17.08 3.55
N ARG A 71 -3.41 -18.07 2.89
CA ARG A 71 -4.74 -18.57 3.25
C ARG A 71 -4.73 -19.18 4.65
N GLU A 72 -3.80 -20.08 4.94
CA GLU A 72 -3.66 -20.73 6.26
C GLU A 72 -3.47 -19.69 7.39
N GLU A 73 -2.67 -18.65 7.16
CA GLU A 73 -2.48 -17.55 8.12
C GLU A 73 -3.80 -16.80 8.37
N MET A 74 -4.52 -16.42 7.33
CA MET A 74 -5.79 -15.71 7.47
C MET A 74 -6.85 -16.58 8.19
N GLU A 75 -6.94 -17.87 7.85
CA GLU A 75 -7.86 -18.82 8.49
C GLU A 75 -7.49 -19.05 9.97
N ALA A 76 -6.20 -19.11 10.31
CA ALA A 76 -5.74 -19.25 11.70
C ALA A 76 -6.12 -18.04 12.58
N GLU A 77 -6.18 -16.85 11.99
CA GLU A 77 -6.60 -15.61 12.66
C GLU A 77 -8.14 -15.39 12.61
N GLY A 78 -8.89 -16.42 12.24
CA GLY A 78 -10.35 -16.39 12.21
C GLY A 78 -10.96 -15.79 10.94
N GLY A 79 -10.14 -15.49 9.93
CA GLY A 79 -10.61 -15.05 8.62
C GLY A 79 -11.14 -16.21 7.78
N GLY A 80 -12.17 -15.94 6.98
CA GLY A 80 -12.75 -16.92 6.06
C GLY A 80 -13.63 -16.25 5.03
N LEU A 81 -13.87 -16.93 3.90
CA LEU A 81 -14.76 -16.42 2.88
C LEU A 81 -16.19 -16.30 3.43
N GLY A 82 -16.68 -15.08 3.46
CA GLY A 82 -18.06 -14.75 3.74
C GLY A 82 -18.81 -14.40 2.46
N LYS A 83 -19.57 -13.30 2.52
CA LYS A 83 -20.19 -12.74 1.32
C LYS A 83 -19.13 -12.21 0.38
N PRO A 84 -19.27 -12.44 -0.95
CA PRO A 84 -18.26 -12.02 -1.95
C PRO A 84 -17.87 -10.54 -1.90
N GLU A 85 -18.80 -9.67 -1.58
CA GLU A 85 -18.56 -8.23 -1.43
C GLU A 85 -17.60 -7.87 -0.30
N ASN A 86 -17.26 -8.81 0.58
CA ASN A 86 -16.38 -8.63 1.73
C ASN A 86 -14.99 -9.26 1.54
N ASP A 87 -14.67 -9.81 0.37
CA ASP A 87 -13.37 -10.46 0.11
C ASP A 87 -12.19 -9.50 0.29
N PHE A 88 -12.41 -8.20 0.06
CA PHE A 88 -11.42 -7.17 0.35
C PHE A 88 -10.97 -7.16 1.81
N ALA A 89 -11.83 -7.58 2.75
CA ALA A 89 -11.49 -7.60 4.17
C ALA A 89 -10.41 -8.64 4.48
N LEU A 90 -10.40 -9.78 3.80
CA LEU A 90 -9.33 -10.77 3.92
C LEU A 90 -8.00 -10.24 3.37
N TYR A 91 -8.06 -9.50 2.26
CA TYR A 91 -6.90 -8.82 1.73
C TYR A 91 -6.35 -7.79 2.74
N GLU A 92 -7.20 -6.92 3.31
CA GLU A 92 -6.81 -5.95 4.33
C GLU A 92 -6.28 -6.64 5.60
N MET A 93 -6.86 -7.76 6.02
CA MET A 93 -6.38 -8.55 7.16
C MET A 93 -4.95 -9.02 6.94
N SER A 94 -4.64 -9.62 5.79
CA SER A 94 -3.27 -10.04 5.47
C SER A 94 -2.30 -8.85 5.37
N GLU A 95 -2.72 -7.73 4.79
CA GLU A 95 -1.96 -6.48 4.79
C GLU A 95 -1.65 -5.99 6.21
N CYS A 96 -2.65 -6.05 7.11
CA CYS A 96 -2.48 -5.70 8.51
C CYS A 96 -1.42 -6.56 9.19
N LEU A 97 -1.60 -7.87 9.13
CA LEU A 97 -0.75 -8.85 9.81
C LEU A 97 0.69 -8.82 9.30
N ASN A 98 0.88 -8.74 8.00
CA ASN A 98 2.20 -8.90 7.39
C ASN A 98 2.91 -7.58 7.13
N ARG A 99 2.23 -6.58 6.59
CA ARG A 99 2.88 -5.33 6.23
C ARG A 99 2.77 -4.28 7.34
N GLN A 100 1.58 -4.01 7.82
CA GLN A 100 1.39 -2.90 8.75
C GLN A 100 2.03 -3.19 10.10
N ILE A 101 1.73 -4.34 10.71
CA ILE A 101 2.26 -4.67 12.03
C ILE A 101 3.75 -5.01 11.96
N LYS A 102 4.14 -5.93 11.08
CA LYS A 102 5.51 -6.47 11.05
C LYS A 102 6.54 -5.53 10.44
N TYR A 103 6.12 -4.57 9.60
CA TYR A 103 7.01 -3.66 8.92
C TYR A 103 6.78 -2.19 9.31
N VAL A 104 5.56 -1.66 9.10
CA VAL A 104 5.29 -0.22 9.27
C VAL A 104 5.34 0.17 10.74
N VAL A 105 4.61 -0.53 11.62
CA VAL A 105 4.60 -0.26 13.07
C VAL A 105 5.93 -0.63 13.69
N ALA A 106 6.44 -1.83 13.38
CA ALA A 106 7.73 -2.28 13.91
C ALA A 106 8.89 -1.35 13.51
N GLY A 107 8.82 -0.71 12.34
CA GLY A 107 9.79 0.28 11.87
C GLY A 107 9.87 1.54 12.74
N GLN A 108 8.81 1.86 13.51
CA GLN A 108 8.82 3.00 14.44
C GLN A 108 9.82 2.83 15.59
N ARG A 109 10.22 1.60 15.88
CA ARG A 109 11.26 1.34 16.89
C ARG A 109 12.62 1.97 16.55
N SER A 110 12.81 2.42 15.32
CA SER A 110 13.96 3.25 14.95
C SER A 110 14.03 4.55 15.75
N TYR A 111 12.90 5.11 16.15
CA TYR A 111 12.86 6.31 17.02
C TYR A 111 13.35 5.98 18.43
N GLU A 112 12.94 4.82 18.98
CA GLU A 112 13.43 4.33 20.28
C GLU A 112 14.95 4.17 20.28
N TRP A 113 15.50 3.64 19.19
CA TRP A 113 16.95 3.51 19.02
C TRP A 113 17.68 4.86 19.11
N HIS A 114 17.03 5.93 18.67
CA HIS A 114 17.57 7.29 18.75
C HIS A 114 17.16 8.04 20.03
N GLY A 115 16.50 7.37 20.98
CA GLY A 115 16.12 7.92 22.28
C GLY A 115 14.86 8.79 22.25
N TYR A 116 13.99 8.65 21.25
CA TYR A 116 12.74 9.37 21.14
C TYR A 116 11.53 8.48 21.45
N ASP A 117 10.56 9.03 22.13
CA ASP A 117 9.22 8.48 22.20
C ASP A 117 8.48 8.70 20.87
N TRP A 118 7.53 7.83 20.57
CA TRP A 118 6.70 7.97 19.38
C TRP A 118 5.23 7.62 19.63
N ARG A 119 4.35 8.12 18.78
CA ARG A 119 2.90 7.86 18.81
C ARG A 119 2.39 7.65 17.39
N LEU A 120 1.42 6.75 17.25
CA LEU A 120 0.66 6.48 16.03
C LEU A 120 -0.83 6.75 16.29
N PRO A 121 -1.32 7.99 16.15
CA PRO A 121 -2.71 8.32 16.45
C PRO A 121 -3.74 7.53 15.63
N LEU A 122 -3.37 7.14 14.39
CA LEU A 122 -4.24 6.37 13.51
C LEU A 122 -4.32 4.87 13.89
N TRP A 123 -3.59 4.43 14.91
CA TRP A 123 -3.68 3.10 15.52
C TRP A 123 -4.48 3.12 16.82
N ASP A 124 -5.26 4.17 17.05
CA ASP A 124 -6.24 4.20 18.12
C ASP A 124 -7.35 3.16 17.84
N ASN A 125 -7.80 2.45 18.88
CA ASN A 125 -8.75 1.36 18.73
C ASN A 125 -10.09 1.84 18.15
N ASP A 126 -10.61 2.98 18.63
CA ASP A 126 -11.90 3.50 18.13
C ASP A 126 -11.81 3.85 16.64
N PHE A 127 -10.64 4.36 16.20
CA PHE A 127 -10.39 4.67 14.81
C PHE A 127 -10.28 3.40 13.95
N LEU A 128 -9.58 2.38 14.44
CA LEU A 128 -9.46 1.09 13.75
C LEU A 128 -10.81 0.37 13.67
N ASP A 129 -11.59 0.35 14.75
CA ASP A 129 -12.91 -0.27 14.81
C ASP A 129 -13.87 0.39 13.81
N PHE A 130 -13.88 1.72 13.76
CA PHE A 130 -14.67 2.46 12.77
C PHE A 130 -14.34 2.03 11.34
N TRP A 131 -13.06 2.04 10.98
CA TRP A 131 -12.65 1.71 9.62
C TRP A 131 -12.77 0.21 9.30
N THR A 132 -12.64 -0.68 10.29
CA THR A 132 -12.89 -2.12 10.12
C THR A 132 -14.35 -2.39 9.79
N ALA A 133 -15.27 -1.66 10.41
CA ALA A 133 -16.70 -1.74 10.13
C ALA A 133 -17.13 -1.02 8.83
N ALA A 134 -16.29 -0.17 8.27
CA ALA A 134 -16.64 0.62 7.08
C ALA A 134 -16.81 -0.27 5.83
N PRO A 135 -17.91 -0.10 5.06
CA PRO A 135 -18.16 -0.89 3.86
C PRO A 135 -17.17 -0.52 2.74
N LEU A 136 -16.93 -1.47 1.83
CA LEU A 136 -16.06 -1.27 0.67
C LEU A 136 -16.35 0.04 -0.09
N ALA A 137 -17.62 0.37 -0.26
CA ALA A 137 -18.03 1.61 -0.95
C ALA A 137 -17.54 2.90 -0.29
N ALA A 138 -17.26 2.88 1.02
CA ALA A 138 -16.66 4.01 1.75
C ALA A 138 -15.15 4.02 1.63
N LYS A 139 -14.53 2.84 1.59
CA LYS A 139 -13.08 2.65 1.54
C LYS A 139 -12.50 2.78 0.13
N ALA A 140 -13.16 2.21 -0.89
CA ALA A 140 -12.67 2.18 -2.27
C ALA A 140 -12.27 3.58 -2.76
N GLY A 141 -11.02 3.73 -3.20
CA GLY A 141 -10.45 5.01 -3.62
C GLY A 141 -10.40 6.06 -2.50
N ARG A 142 -10.43 5.65 -1.23
CA ARG A 142 -10.46 6.55 -0.06
C ARG A 142 -11.66 7.50 -0.06
N ARG A 143 -12.81 7.04 -0.57
CA ARG A 143 -13.95 7.94 -0.83
C ARG A 143 -14.38 8.68 0.42
N LEU A 144 -14.71 7.97 1.51
CA LEU A 144 -15.19 8.59 2.75
C LEU A 144 -14.14 9.57 3.31
N PHE A 145 -12.87 9.18 3.30
CA PHE A 145 -11.76 10.04 3.76
C PHE A 145 -11.73 11.35 2.96
N ARG A 146 -11.77 11.27 1.63
CA ARG A 146 -11.72 12.45 0.74
C ARG A 146 -12.95 13.36 0.92
N GLU A 147 -14.13 12.77 0.97
CA GLU A 147 -15.39 13.50 1.16
C GLU A 147 -15.39 14.24 2.52
N THR A 148 -14.97 13.57 3.60
CA THR A 148 -14.88 14.18 4.93
C THR A 148 -13.90 15.35 4.97
N PHE A 149 -12.73 15.22 4.38
CA PHE A 149 -11.74 16.31 4.34
C PHE A 149 -12.23 17.49 3.50
N ALA A 150 -12.87 17.23 2.38
CA ALA A 150 -13.43 18.28 1.52
C ALA A 150 -14.60 19.02 2.22
N GLU A 151 -15.49 18.29 2.90
CA GLU A 151 -16.64 18.86 3.59
C GLU A 151 -16.22 19.64 4.84
N CYS A 152 -15.39 19.06 5.69
CA CYS A 152 -14.94 19.70 6.93
C CYS A 152 -13.98 20.85 6.68
N ASN A 153 -13.21 20.78 5.60
CA ASN A 153 -12.24 21.81 5.18
C ASN A 153 -11.44 22.43 6.34
N TRP A 154 -10.93 21.60 7.24
CA TRP A 154 -10.19 22.07 8.41
C TRP A 154 -9.01 22.97 8.02
N GLY A 155 -8.95 24.14 8.62
CA GLY A 155 -7.93 25.14 8.33
C GLY A 155 -8.07 25.81 6.94
N GLY A 156 -9.16 25.56 6.20
CA GLY A 156 -9.41 26.15 4.88
C GLY A 156 -8.51 25.61 3.76
N VAL A 157 -7.82 24.48 3.99
CA VAL A 157 -6.81 23.95 3.05
C VAL A 157 -7.31 22.76 2.22
N TRP A 158 -8.51 22.25 2.51
CA TRP A 158 -9.03 21.02 1.90
C TRP A 158 -10.18 21.25 0.92
N GLY A 159 -10.66 22.48 0.77
CA GLY A 159 -11.83 22.83 -0.04
C GLY A 159 -11.60 22.99 -1.55
N GLY A 160 -10.41 22.64 -2.05
CA GLY A 160 -10.06 22.73 -3.47
C GLY A 160 -9.85 21.35 -4.11
N GLU A 161 -9.52 21.35 -5.40
CA GLU A 161 -9.00 20.16 -6.07
C GLU A 161 -7.60 19.87 -5.53
N TRP A 162 -7.52 19.15 -4.42
CA TRP A 162 -6.27 18.70 -3.82
C TRP A 162 -5.87 17.28 -4.26
N GLU A 163 -6.25 16.90 -5.45
CA GLU A 163 -5.71 15.69 -6.06
C GLU A 163 -4.22 15.90 -6.29
N PHE A 164 -3.43 15.27 -5.45
CA PHE A 164 -2.01 15.13 -5.76
C PHE A 164 -1.91 14.48 -7.13
N PRO A 165 -1.25 15.11 -8.09
CA PRO A 165 -1.05 14.49 -9.38
C PRO A 165 -0.41 13.12 -9.13
N GLN A 166 -0.99 12.07 -9.73
CA GLN A 166 -0.46 10.70 -9.60
C GLN A 166 0.94 10.57 -10.19
N SER A 167 1.40 11.59 -10.88
CA SER A 167 2.73 11.67 -11.46
C SER A 167 3.24 13.11 -11.39
N VAL A 168 4.29 13.31 -10.63
CA VAL A 168 5.03 14.59 -10.57
C VAL A 168 5.99 14.72 -11.74
N THR A 169 6.36 13.61 -12.37
CA THR A 169 7.29 13.60 -13.49
C THR A 169 6.64 14.15 -14.75
N PRO A 170 7.12 15.25 -15.32
CA PRO A 170 6.62 15.77 -16.59
C PRO A 170 6.70 14.71 -17.70
N THR A 171 5.66 14.59 -18.52
CA THR A 171 5.58 13.57 -19.57
C THR A 171 6.74 13.63 -20.56
N TRP A 172 7.23 14.83 -20.88
CA TRP A 172 8.39 15.02 -21.74
C TRP A 172 9.67 14.43 -21.14
N LEU A 173 9.84 14.51 -19.80
CA LEU A 173 11.01 13.97 -19.11
C LEU A 173 11.03 12.44 -19.17
N ARG A 174 9.86 11.79 -19.15
CA ARG A 174 9.74 10.34 -19.38
C ARG A 174 10.27 9.93 -20.75
N SER A 175 9.95 10.72 -21.79
CA SER A 175 10.45 10.47 -23.14
C SER A 175 11.97 10.66 -23.24
N VAL A 176 12.50 11.70 -22.63
CA VAL A 176 13.96 11.95 -22.56
C VAL A 176 14.68 10.83 -21.80
N ARG A 177 14.13 10.40 -20.67
CA ARG A 177 14.66 9.26 -19.90
C ARG A 177 14.65 7.97 -20.72
N LEU A 178 13.57 7.69 -21.44
CA LEU A 178 13.48 6.51 -22.31
C LEU A 178 14.55 6.54 -23.41
N ALA A 179 14.71 7.66 -24.09
CA ALA A 179 15.76 7.83 -25.09
C ALA A 179 17.16 7.62 -24.50
N ALA A 180 17.44 8.21 -23.34
CA ALA A 180 18.69 8.02 -22.62
C ALA A 180 18.92 6.55 -22.23
N LYS A 181 17.87 5.86 -21.78
CA LYS A 181 17.91 4.41 -21.44
C LYS A 181 18.25 3.56 -22.67
N VAL A 182 17.64 3.84 -23.81
CA VAL A 182 17.93 3.14 -25.08
C VAL A 182 19.39 3.36 -25.50
N MET A 183 19.91 4.61 -25.41
CA MET A 183 21.31 4.90 -25.70
C MET A 183 22.29 4.19 -24.76
N HIS A 184 21.91 3.98 -23.51
CA HIS A 184 22.76 3.28 -22.54
C HIS A 184 22.60 1.75 -22.58
N ALA A 185 21.63 1.21 -23.33
CA ALA A 185 21.40 -0.24 -23.39
C ALA A 185 22.66 -1.04 -23.75
N PRO A 186 23.50 -0.63 -24.73
CA PRO A 186 24.75 -1.34 -25.03
C PRO A 186 25.78 -1.30 -23.93
N LEU A 187 25.70 -0.32 -23.01
CA LEU A 187 26.66 -0.12 -21.93
C LEU A 187 26.36 -0.91 -20.66
N GLY A 188 25.25 -1.61 -20.66
CA GLY A 188 24.79 -2.48 -19.58
C GLY A 188 24.07 -1.77 -18.42
N ARG A 189 23.29 -2.57 -17.65
CA ARG A 189 22.40 -2.10 -16.57
C ARG A 189 23.13 -1.26 -15.52
N ALA A 190 24.30 -1.67 -15.09
CA ALA A 190 25.03 -0.97 -14.01
C ALA A 190 25.44 0.46 -14.39
N ARG A 191 25.76 0.72 -15.67
CA ARG A 191 26.05 2.07 -16.16
C ARG A 191 24.77 2.88 -16.28
N TRP A 192 23.69 2.28 -16.76
CA TRP A 192 22.39 2.93 -16.81
C TRP A 192 21.96 3.41 -15.43
N HIS A 193 21.91 2.53 -14.41
CA HIS A 193 21.47 2.90 -13.07
C HIS A 193 22.31 4.02 -12.43
N ARG A 194 23.63 4.05 -12.66
CA ARG A 194 24.47 5.14 -12.17
C ARG A 194 24.15 6.47 -12.86
N PHE A 195 23.86 6.43 -14.16
CA PHE A 195 23.46 7.60 -14.93
C PHE A 195 22.07 8.09 -14.51
N GLU A 196 21.11 7.19 -14.42
CA GLU A 196 19.74 7.45 -14.01
C GLU A 196 19.72 8.09 -12.62
N LYS A 197 20.38 7.49 -11.64
CA LYS A 197 20.49 8.02 -10.28
C LYS A 197 21.08 9.43 -10.22
N ARG A 198 22.00 9.75 -11.10
CA ARG A 198 22.65 11.06 -11.12
C ARG A 198 21.80 12.15 -11.76
N TYR A 199 21.01 11.81 -12.79
CA TYR A 199 20.37 12.81 -13.64
C TYR A 199 18.84 12.78 -13.61
N PHE A 200 18.22 11.71 -13.18
CA PHE A 200 16.77 11.54 -13.21
C PHE A 200 16.14 11.22 -11.86
N ASP A 201 16.88 10.70 -10.89
CA ASP A 201 16.35 10.23 -9.59
C ASP A 201 15.52 11.29 -8.85
N TRP A 202 15.92 12.54 -8.95
CA TRP A 202 15.27 13.69 -8.33
C TRP A 202 13.91 14.07 -8.95
N ALA A 203 13.59 13.55 -10.12
CA ALA A 203 12.38 13.88 -10.88
C ALA A 203 11.55 12.65 -11.26
N MET A 204 11.88 11.48 -10.69
CA MET A 204 11.17 10.25 -10.95
C MET A 204 10.19 9.95 -9.80
N ASP A 205 8.94 9.73 -10.18
CA ASP A 205 7.97 9.10 -9.30
C ASP A 205 8.31 7.60 -9.24
N GLU A 206 8.30 7.02 -8.08
CA GLU A 206 8.32 5.58 -7.90
C GLU A 206 6.92 4.99 -8.06
#